data_259f653cda895035a534602f11aad7fc
#
_entry.id   259f653cda895035a534602f11aad7fc
#
_cell.length_a   1.000
_cell.length_b   1.000
_cell.length_c   1.000
_cell.angle_alpha   90.00
_cell.angle_beta   90.00
_cell.angle_gamma   90.00
#
_symmetry.space_group_name_H-M   'P 1'
#
loop_
_entity.id
_entity.type
_entity.pdbx_description
1 polymer ?
#
loop_
_entity_poly.entity_id
_entity_poly.type
_entity_poly.pdbx_seq_one_letter_code
_entity_poly.pdbx_strand_id
1 'polypeptide(L)'
;MEDYIKKAEVADWPDLMMIFDRSLRSTDDLSDDDWKKLYERVITYSYPNFDTYIYVKNGKSVAYISYWKEKKLIKMLYVLPEYINQGIGQKLIKHVIDTYSEPMTIGVKAGNDIAMHIYTKFGFKIIKEEQYDASGIYYPHYVLERKV
;
A
#
# COMPACT_ATOMS: atom_id res chain seq x y z
N MET A 1 -15.26 -1.59 20.80
CA MET A 1 -14.27 -0.56 20.49
C MET A 1 -14.38 -0.21 19.02
N GLU A 2 -14.48 1.05 18.70
CA GLU A 2 -14.63 1.49 17.31
C GLU A 2 -13.32 1.38 16.55
N ASP A 3 -13.44 1.10 15.25
CA ASP A 3 -12.29 1.14 14.36
C ASP A 3 -11.88 2.59 14.09
N TYR A 4 -10.60 2.83 13.89
CA TYR A 4 -10.11 4.17 13.53
C TYR A 4 -8.84 4.09 12.69
N ILE A 5 -8.51 5.21 12.05
CA ILE A 5 -7.28 5.37 11.26
C ILE A 5 -6.41 6.40 11.98
N LYS A 6 -5.13 6.08 12.14
CA LYS A 6 -4.17 7.00 12.74
C LYS A 6 -2.93 7.13 11.85
N LYS A 7 -2.25 8.27 11.94
CA LYS A 7 -0.96 8.47 11.28
C LYS A 7 0.10 7.67 12.04
N ALA A 8 0.94 6.96 11.32
CA ALA A 8 2.00 6.15 11.93
C ALA A 8 3.14 6.99 12.48
N GLU A 9 3.69 6.56 13.59
CA GLU A 9 4.88 7.11 14.22
C GLU A 9 5.98 6.04 14.24
N VAL A 10 7.20 6.41 14.60
CA VAL A 10 8.34 5.47 14.66
C VAL A 10 8.02 4.27 15.55
N ALA A 11 7.31 4.49 16.67
CA ALA A 11 6.91 3.42 17.58
C ALA A 11 5.99 2.38 16.92
N ASP A 12 5.34 2.72 15.82
CA ASP A 12 4.44 1.81 15.10
C ASP A 12 5.17 0.93 14.07
N TRP A 13 6.43 1.23 13.75
CA TRP A 13 7.15 0.52 12.68
C TRP A 13 7.20 -1.00 12.87
N PRO A 14 7.38 -1.55 14.09
CA PRO A 14 7.30 -3.01 14.26
C PRO A 14 5.97 -3.61 13.82
N ASP A 15 4.86 -2.95 14.11
CA ASP A 15 3.54 -3.38 13.67
C ASP A 15 3.39 -3.31 12.15
N LEU A 16 3.90 -2.22 11.53
CA LEU A 16 3.90 -2.08 10.09
C LEU A 16 4.69 -3.20 9.43
N MET A 17 5.84 -3.54 10.00
CA MET A 17 6.69 -4.61 9.48
C MET A 17 6.02 -5.97 9.55
N MET A 18 5.30 -6.24 10.63
CA MET A 18 4.54 -7.47 10.80
C MET A 18 3.42 -7.57 9.75
N ILE A 19 2.69 -6.47 9.52
CA ILE A 19 1.64 -6.43 8.50
C ILE A 19 2.23 -6.65 7.10
N PHE A 20 3.32 -5.96 6.79
CA PHE A 20 4.03 -6.08 5.53
C PHE A 20 4.48 -7.52 5.27
N ASP A 21 5.16 -8.11 6.25
CA ASP A 21 5.68 -9.47 6.14
C ASP A 21 4.56 -10.49 5.91
N ARG A 22 3.53 -10.46 6.74
CA ARG A 22 2.43 -11.43 6.64
C ARG A 22 1.62 -11.26 5.36
N SER A 23 1.40 -10.03 4.93
CA SER A 23 0.63 -9.75 3.71
C SER A 23 1.36 -10.23 2.47
N LEU A 24 2.66 -9.93 2.36
CA LEU A 24 3.44 -10.33 1.18
C LEU A 24 3.76 -11.82 1.14
N ARG A 25 4.08 -12.43 2.27
CA ARG A 25 4.36 -13.86 2.30
C ARG A 25 3.15 -14.72 1.95
N SER A 26 1.95 -14.17 2.06
CA SER A 26 0.74 -14.88 1.64
C SER A 26 0.56 -14.90 0.13
N THR A 27 1.25 -14.01 -0.62
CA THR A 27 1.06 -13.84 -2.06
C THR A 27 2.33 -13.99 -2.90
N ASP A 28 3.51 -13.78 -2.33
CA ASP A 28 4.77 -13.77 -3.05
C ASP A 28 5.74 -14.82 -2.52
N ASP A 29 6.50 -15.42 -3.45
CA ASP A 29 7.51 -16.44 -3.14
C ASP A 29 8.89 -15.87 -3.47
N LEU A 30 9.50 -15.19 -2.51
CA LEU A 30 10.82 -14.60 -2.65
C LEU A 30 11.86 -15.41 -1.88
N SER A 31 13.12 -15.38 -2.35
CA SER A 31 14.23 -15.97 -1.60
C SER A 31 14.46 -15.21 -0.29
N ASP A 32 15.14 -15.84 0.68
CA ASP A 32 15.46 -15.17 1.94
C ASP A 32 16.31 -13.93 1.73
N ASP A 33 17.25 -13.97 0.78
CA ASP A 33 18.09 -12.80 0.45
C ASP A 33 17.26 -11.64 -0.10
N ASP A 34 16.29 -11.94 -0.96
CA ASP A 34 15.39 -10.92 -1.51
C ASP A 34 14.48 -10.32 -0.44
N TRP A 35 13.97 -11.16 0.47
CA TRP A 35 13.20 -10.68 1.63
C TRP A 35 14.03 -9.74 2.48
N LYS A 36 15.29 -10.08 2.77
CA LYS A 36 16.18 -9.25 3.57
C LYS A 36 16.39 -7.88 2.94
N LYS A 37 16.67 -7.85 1.64
CA LYS A 37 16.85 -6.59 0.91
C LYS A 37 15.60 -5.73 0.94
N LEU A 38 14.44 -6.36 0.78
CA LEU A 38 13.17 -5.67 0.79
C LEU A 38 12.87 -5.06 2.17
N TYR A 39 13.12 -5.81 3.25
CA TYR A 39 12.94 -5.30 4.61
C TYR A 39 13.84 -4.12 4.90
N GLU A 40 15.11 -4.21 4.54
CA GLU A 40 16.06 -3.11 4.74
C GLU A 40 15.59 -1.85 4.02
N ARG A 41 15.15 -1.98 2.78
CA ARG A 41 14.65 -0.86 1.99
C ARG A 41 13.41 -0.22 2.62
N VAL A 42 12.48 -1.02 3.12
CA VAL A 42 11.25 -0.52 3.74
C VAL A 42 11.57 0.27 5.00
N ILE A 43 12.42 -0.26 5.88
CA ILE A 43 12.77 0.41 7.13
C ILE A 43 13.60 1.66 6.90
N THR A 44 14.60 1.59 6.00
CA THR A 44 15.57 2.69 5.83
C THR A 44 15.04 3.80 4.92
N TYR A 45 14.16 3.49 4.00
CA TYR A 45 13.65 4.47 3.04
C TYR A 45 12.15 4.71 3.12
N SER A 46 11.36 3.64 3.03
CA SER A 46 9.89 3.79 2.89
C SER A 46 9.25 4.44 4.11
N TYR A 47 9.45 3.88 5.28
CA TYR A 47 8.80 4.40 6.49
C TYR A 47 9.26 5.83 6.86
N PRO A 48 10.55 6.18 6.73
CA PRO A 48 10.97 7.55 7.01
C PRO A 48 10.47 8.59 6.01
N ASN A 49 10.23 8.20 4.76
CA ASN A 49 9.93 9.14 3.67
C ASN A 49 8.47 9.21 3.25
N PHE A 50 7.65 8.23 3.62
CA PHE A 50 6.25 8.20 3.23
C PHE A 50 5.34 8.57 4.39
N ASP A 51 4.22 9.20 4.09
CA ASP A 51 3.15 9.39 5.06
C ASP A 51 2.36 8.09 5.15
N THR A 52 2.34 7.47 6.32
CA THR A 52 1.71 6.17 6.52
C THR A 52 0.55 6.30 7.51
N TYR A 53 -0.57 5.66 7.16
CA TYR A 53 -1.78 5.64 7.98
C TYR A 53 -2.15 4.19 8.30
N ILE A 54 -2.45 3.96 9.57
CA ILE A 54 -2.74 2.62 10.09
C ILE A 54 -4.23 2.49 10.37
N TYR A 55 -4.82 1.38 9.95
CA TYR A 55 -6.18 1.02 10.33
C TYR A 55 -6.11 0.17 11.60
N VAL A 56 -6.77 0.64 12.66
CA VAL A 56 -6.80 -0.03 13.95
C VAL A 56 -8.18 -0.61 14.18
N LYS A 57 -8.24 -1.91 14.45
CA LYS A 57 -9.47 -2.65 14.72
C LYS A 57 -9.34 -3.38 16.04
N ASN A 58 -10.27 -3.11 16.97
CA ASN A 58 -10.23 -3.69 18.32
C ASN A 58 -8.88 -3.49 19.00
N GLY A 59 -8.30 -2.30 18.86
CA GLY A 59 -7.02 -1.96 19.48
C GLY A 59 -5.79 -2.56 18.80
N LYS A 60 -5.95 -3.23 17.65
CA LYS A 60 -4.88 -3.90 16.93
C LYS A 60 -4.67 -3.26 15.57
N SER A 61 -3.40 -3.02 15.21
CA SER A 61 -3.02 -2.56 13.87
C SER A 61 -3.20 -3.70 12.88
N VAL A 62 -4.09 -3.57 11.90
CA VAL A 62 -4.44 -4.67 10.98
C VAL A 62 -4.16 -4.37 9.52
N ALA A 63 -3.90 -3.10 9.18
CA ALA A 63 -3.64 -2.69 7.80
C ALA A 63 -2.98 -1.33 7.78
N TYR A 64 -2.31 -1.01 6.68
CA TYR A 64 -1.79 0.34 6.51
C TYR A 64 -1.67 0.72 5.04
N ILE A 65 -1.61 2.03 4.80
CA ILE A 65 -1.40 2.63 3.49
C ILE A 65 -0.27 3.65 3.62
N SER A 66 0.64 3.68 2.65
CA SER A 66 1.73 4.65 2.61
C SER A 66 1.62 5.51 1.35
N TYR A 67 1.65 6.82 1.54
CA TYR A 67 1.55 7.80 0.49
C TYR A 67 2.86 8.58 0.35
N TRP A 68 3.43 8.58 -0.84
CA TRP A 68 4.65 9.33 -1.13
C TRP A 68 4.23 10.72 -1.63
N LYS A 69 4.15 11.67 -0.72
CA LYS A 69 3.63 13.00 -1.00
C LYS A 69 4.37 13.73 -2.11
N GLU A 70 5.71 13.62 -2.13
CA GLU A 70 6.53 14.29 -3.15
C GLU A 70 6.22 13.81 -4.57
N LYS A 71 5.88 12.55 -4.72
CA LYS A 71 5.56 11.94 -6.02
C LYS A 71 4.08 11.79 -6.25
N LYS A 72 3.24 12.14 -5.28
CA LYS A 72 1.78 11.97 -5.34
C LYS A 72 1.40 10.53 -5.69
N LEU A 73 2.03 9.59 -5.03
CA LEU A 73 1.96 8.17 -5.34
C LEU A 73 1.57 7.35 -4.10
N ILE A 74 0.49 6.56 -4.21
CA ILE A 74 0.19 5.55 -3.21
C ILE A 74 1.18 4.41 -3.43
N LYS A 75 2.08 4.22 -2.46
CA LYS A 75 3.21 3.30 -2.62
C LYS A 75 2.98 1.94 -2.00
N MET A 76 2.25 1.88 -0.91
CA MET A 76 2.02 0.65 -0.16
C MET A 76 0.58 0.61 0.33
N LEU A 77 -0.04 -0.56 0.25
CA LEU A 77 -1.35 -0.82 0.82
C LEU A 77 -1.41 -2.29 1.17
N TYR A 78 -1.39 -2.59 2.46
CA TYR A 78 -1.39 -3.96 2.96
C TYR A 78 -2.43 -4.17 4.04
N VAL A 79 -3.13 -5.29 3.96
CA VAL A 79 -4.13 -5.70 4.94
C VAL A 79 -3.76 -7.10 5.39
N LEU A 80 -3.76 -7.35 6.71
CA LEU A 80 -3.51 -8.70 7.23
C LEU A 80 -4.49 -9.70 6.58
N PRO A 81 -4.03 -10.91 6.24
CA PRO A 81 -4.87 -11.89 5.53
C PRO A 81 -6.21 -12.17 6.21
N GLU A 82 -6.26 -12.17 7.56
CA GLU A 82 -7.47 -12.43 8.32
C GLU A 82 -8.52 -11.30 8.21
N TYR A 83 -8.11 -10.14 7.71
CA TYR A 83 -8.99 -8.95 7.67
C TYR A 83 -9.30 -8.48 6.25
N ILE A 84 -8.93 -9.24 5.23
CA ILE A 84 -9.28 -8.90 3.85
C ILE A 84 -10.79 -9.08 3.61
N ASN A 85 -11.31 -8.44 2.57
CA ASN A 85 -12.74 -8.49 2.22
C ASN A 85 -13.68 -7.87 3.26
N GLN A 86 -13.17 -6.97 4.09
CA GLN A 86 -13.97 -6.23 5.08
C GLN A 86 -14.06 -4.73 4.76
N GLY A 87 -13.58 -4.31 3.59
CA GLY A 87 -13.62 -2.92 3.17
C GLY A 87 -12.52 -2.05 3.80
N ILE A 88 -11.57 -2.63 4.51
CA ILE A 88 -10.51 -1.87 5.21
C ILE A 88 -9.60 -1.15 4.21
N GLY A 89 -9.16 -1.84 3.16
CA GLY A 89 -8.32 -1.22 2.13
C GLY A 89 -9.00 -0.04 1.47
N GLN A 90 -10.30 -0.16 1.20
CA GLN A 90 -11.10 0.92 0.61
C GLN A 90 -11.19 2.13 1.54
N LYS A 91 -11.34 1.91 2.83
CA LYS A 91 -11.37 2.99 3.82
C LYS A 91 -10.03 3.72 3.90
N LEU A 92 -8.92 2.99 3.80
CA LEU A 92 -7.59 3.58 3.75
C LEU A 92 -7.37 4.41 2.49
N ILE A 93 -7.79 3.91 1.33
CA ILE A 93 -7.71 4.64 0.06
C ILE A 93 -8.52 5.94 0.15
N LYS A 94 -9.75 5.85 0.64
CA LYS A 94 -10.60 7.03 0.82
C LYS A 94 -9.96 8.04 1.76
N HIS A 95 -9.33 7.58 2.83
CA HIS A 95 -8.65 8.45 3.79
C HIS A 95 -7.54 9.27 3.11
N VAL A 96 -6.72 8.64 2.28
CA VAL A 96 -5.65 9.32 1.54
C VAL A 96 -6.23 10.31 0.54
N ILE A 97 -7.24 9.91 -0.24
CA ILE A 97 -7.90 10.78 -1.20
C ILE A 97 -8.44 12.04 -0.50
N ASP A 98 -9.14 11.87 0.61
CA ASP A 98 -9.75 12.98 1.34
C ASP A 98 -8.71 13.85 2.03
N THR A 99 -7.63 13.25 2.53
CA THR A 99 -6.59 13.97 3.26
C THR A 99 -5.78 14.89 2.34
N TYR A 100 -5.40 14.41 1.17
CA TYR A 100 -4.48 15.15 0.29
C TYR A 100 -5.22 15.94 -0.80
N SER A 101 -6.39 15.50 -1.22
CA SER A 101 -7.28 16.21 -2.19
C SER A 101 -6.54 16.73 -3.42
N GLU A 102 -5.69 15.90 -4.01
CA GLU A 102 -4.85 16.23 -5.16
C GLU A 102 -4.82 15.05 -6.14
N PRO A 103 -4.40 15.27 -7.41
CA PRO A 103 -4.19 14.16 -8.33
C PRO A 103 -3.13 13.21 -7.77
N MET A 104 -3.35 11.91 -7.92
CA MET A 104 -2.43 10.91 -7.42
C MET A 104 -2.40 9.67 -8.31
N THR A 105 -1.33 8.90 -8.21
CA THR A 105 -1.15 7.66 -8.96
C THR A 105 -1.03 6.47 -8.02
N ILE A 106 -1.25 5.27 -8.58
CA ILE A 106 -1.07 4.00 -7.90
C ILE A 106 -0.66 2.95 -8.93
N GLY A 107 0.20 2.01 -8.53
CA GLY A 107 0.57 0.87 -9.36
C GLY A 107 -0.27 -0.35 -9.02
N VAL A 108 -0.66 -1.11 -10.04
CA VAL A 108 -1.43 -2.35 -9.85
C VAL A 108 -0.75 -3.46 -10.64
N LYS A 109 -0.35 -4.54 -9.95
CA LYS A 109 0.25 -5.70 -10.59
C LYS A 109 -0.71 -6.29 -11.64
N ALA A 110 -0.18 -6.63 -12.81
CA ALA A 110 -0.97 -7.26 -13.86
C ALA A 110 -1.61 -8.56 -13.34
N GLY A 111 -2.89 -8.73 -13.61
CA GLY A 111 -3.66 -9.87 -13.11
C GLY A 111 -4.36 -9.65 -11.78
N ASN A 112 -4.09 -8.55 -11.09
CA ASN A 112 -4.80 -8.23 -9.85
C ASN A 112 -6.12 -7.52 -10.16
N ASP A 113 -7.10 -8.29 -10.61
CA ASP A 113 -8.39 -7.75 -11.06
C ASP A 113 -9.21 -7.15 -9.92
N ILE A 114 -9.07 -7.70 -8.72
CA ILE A 114 -9.78 -7.19 -7.53
C ILE A 114 -9.32 -5.76 -7.22
N ALA A 115 -8.00 -5.55 -7.16
CA ALA A 115 -7.45 -4.21 -6.91
C ALA A 115 -7.82 -3.25 -8.03
N MET A 116 -7.72 -3.69 -9.29
CA MET A 116 -8.10 -2.88 -10.45
C MET A 116 -9.54 -2.41 -10.34
N HIS A 117 -10.45 -3.30 -9.99
CA HIS A 117 -11.87 -2.98 -9.82
C HIS A 117 -12.07 -1.92 -8.73
N ILE A 118 -11.41 -2.10 -7.58
CA ILE A 118 -11.53 -1.18 -6.45
C ILE A 118 -11.01 0.21 -6.83
N TYR A 119 -9.83 0.30 -7.43
CA TYR A 119 -9.25 1.59 -7.78
C TYR A 119 -10.05 2.31 -8.87
N THR A 120 -10.56 1.56 -9.86
CA THR A 120 -11.45 2.12 -10.87
C THR A 120 -12.70 2.73 -10.24
N LYS A 121 -13.24 2.08 -9.23
CA LYS A 121 -14.41 2.55 -8.48
C LYS A 121 -14.13 3.89 -7.78
N PHE A 122 -12.89 4.13 -7.35
CA PHE A 122 -12.49 5.41 -6.75
C PHE A 122 -12.10 6.49 -7.78
N GLY A 123 -12.25 6.20 -9.07
CA GLY A 123 -11.97 7.17 -10.12
C GLY A 123 -10.57 7.10 -10.71
N PHE A 124 -9.78 6.09 -10.36
CA PHE A 124 -8.47 5.88 -10.97
C PHE A 124 -8.65 5.31 -12.38
N LYS A 125 -7.83 5.76 -13.32
CA LYS A 125 -7.83 5.29 -14.70
C LYS A 125 -6.43 4.92 -15.13
N ILE A 126 -6.30 3.87 -15.94
CA ILE A 126 -5.01 3.42 -16.46
C ILE A 126 -4.44 4.53 -17.35
N ILE A 127 -3.19 4.94 -17.06
CA ILE A 127 -2.46 5.90 -17.89
C ILE A 127 -1.29 5.27 -18.62
N LYS A 128 -0.74 4.14 -18.10
CA LYS A 128 0.30 3.40 -18.80
C LYS A 128 0.43 1.98 -18.26
N GLU A 129 1.12 1.14 -19.03
CA GLU A 129 1.49 -0.21 -18.67
C GLU A 129 3.01 -0.29 -18.69
N GLU A 130 3.60 -0.89 -17.66
CA GLU A 130 5.03 -1.06 -17.55
C GLU A 130 5.37 -2.53 -17.30
N GLN A 131 6.49 -3.01 -17.87
CA GLN A 131 6.94 -4.39 -17.73
C GLN A 131 7.98 -4.55 -16.62
N TYR A 132 8.65 -3.46 -16.23
CA TYR A 132 9.74 -3.49 -15.26
C TYR A 132 9.49 -2.45 -14.17
N ASP A 133 9.92 -2.77 -12.94
CA ASP A 133 9.89 -1.77 -11.87
C ASP A 133 11.05 -0.79 -12.01
N ALA A 134 11.14 0.17 -11.09
CA ALA A 134 12.18 1.20 -11.10
C ALA A 134 13.59 0.62 -10.92
N SER A 135 13.72 -0.59 -10.38
CA SER A 135 14.99 -1.28 -10.19
C SER A 135 15.40 -2.11 -11.40
N GLY A 136 14.58 -2.17 -12.47
CA GLY A 136 14.82 -2.99 -13.64
C GLY A 136 14.38 -4.44 -13.50
N ILE A 137 13.65 -4.78 -12.44
CA ILE A 137 13.11 -6.13 -12.22
C ILE A 137 11.81 -6.30 -13.02
N TYR A 138 11.65 -7.46 -13.70
CA TYR A 138 10.43 -7.75 -14.46
C TYR A 138 9.25 -7.83 -13.50
N TYR A 139 8.35 -6.88 -13.67
CA TYR A 139 7.16 -6.76 -12.83
C TYR A 139 6.05 -6.08 -13.63
N PRO A 140 5.32 -6.84 -14.48
CA PRO A 140 4.24 -6.27 -15.28
C PRO A 140 3.18 -5.63 -14.38
N HIS A 141 2.91 -4.35 -14.62
CA HIS A 141 1.93 -3.62 -13.84
C HIS A 141 1.34 -2.46 -14.63
N TYR A 142 0.20 -1.98 -14.16
CA TYR A 142 -0.44 -0.78 -14.70
C TYR A 142 -0.22 0.37 -13.73
N VAL A 143 -0.05 1.56 -14.28
CA VAL A 143 -0.07 2.79 -13.51
C VAL A 143 -1.42 3.46 -13.73
N LEU A 144 -2.12 3.74 -12.64
CA LEU A 144 -3.42 4.39 -12.67
C LEU A 144 -3.30 5.77 -12.07
N GLU A 145 -4.09 6.72 -12.59
CA GLU A 145 -4.14 8.07 -12.08
C GLU A 145 -5.57 8.45 -11.72
N ARG A 146 -5.73 9.12 -10.59
CA ARG A 146 -6.97 9.76 -10.20
C ARG A 146 -6.76 11.27 -10.26
N LYS A 147 -7.58 11.95 -11.02
CA LYS A 147 -7.60 13.41 -11.06
C LYS A 147 -8.63 13.92 -10.04
N VAL A 148 -8.39 15.11 -9.54
CA VAL A 148 -9.31 15.72 -8.57
C VAL A 148 -10.65 16.03 -9.21
#